data_2870367396c7b4c8cbd36fe006e6914f
#
_entry.id   2870367396c7b4c8cbd36fe006e6914f
#
_cell.length_a   1.000
_cell.length_b   1.000
_cell.length_c   1.000
_cell.angle_alpha   90.00
_cell.angle_beta   90.00
_cell.angle_gamma   90.00
#
_symmetry.space_group_name_H-M   'P 1'
#
loop_
_entity.id
_entity.type
_entity.pdbx_description
1 polymer ?
#
loop_
_entity_poly.entity_id
_entity_poly.type
_entity_poly.pdbx_seq_one_letter_code
_entity_poly.pdbx_strand_id
1 'polypeptide(L)'
;MNTKFASKAPKTNKVAKADAELAEVLKPGQSDELLKELHILTREGRLNQDSRRKLKQVYHLFQFIEQLLRELPEEGAGATLADHGAGKSYLGFIIYDLFFRARQGGHVYGIETRGELVERSRALAQRLGFGRMSFLNLTVAESAKASELPAQIDVVTALHACDTATDDAIAFGLAKKARCMVLVPCCQAEVAACLRET
;
A
#
# COMPACT_ATOMS: atom_id res chain seq x y z
N MET A 1 11.37 4.38 -62.89
CA MET A 1 10.33 4.30 -61.83
C MET A 1 10.81 3.32 -60.79
N ASN A 2 11.37 3.82 -59.70
CA ASN A 2 11.90 3.00 -58.60
C ASN A 2 11.09 3.28 -57.31
N THR A 3 10.16 2.39 -57.00
CA THR A 3 9.35 2.42 -55.78
C THR A 3 10.13 1.74 -54.66
N LYS A 4 10.69 2.54 -53.73
CA LYS A 4 11.26 2.08 -52.47
C LYS A 4 10.11 1.66 -51.53
N PHE A 5 9.95 0.38 -51.30
CA PHE A 5 9.20 -0.15 -50.17
C PHE A 5 10.00 0.03 -48.90
N ALA A 6 9.61 0.95 -48.03
CA ALA A 6 10.12 1.07 -46.67
C ALA A 6 9.48 -0.03 -45.81
N SER A 7 10.25 -1.02 -45.43
CA SER A 7 9.81 -2.06 -44.46
C SER A 7 9.70 -1.43 -43.06
N LYS A 8 8.48 -1.40 -42.52
CA LYS A 8 8.26 -1.09 -41.12
C LYS A 8 8.87 -2.20 -40.26
N ALA A 9 9.89 -1.85 -39.44
CA ALA A 9 10.45 -2.76 -38.45
C ALA A 9 9.39 -3.22 -37.44
N PRO A 10 9.46 -4.45 -36.93
CA PRO A 10 8.38 -5.09 -36.18
C PRO A 10 8.15 -4.48 -34.80
N LYS A 11 6.87 -4.33 -34.44
CA LYS A 11 6.38 -3.85 -33.13
C LYS A 11 6.79 -4.72 -31.93
N THR A 12 7.31 -5.92 -32.16
CA THR A 12 7.72 -6.94 -31.19
C THR A 12 8.87 -6.50 -30.27
N ASN A 13 9.80 -5.66 -30.76
CA ASN A 13 10.97 -5.24 -29.98
C ASN A 13 10.64 -4.18 -28.90
N LYS A 14 9.57 -3.41 -29.07
CA LYS A 14 9.12 -2.42 -28.07
C LYS A 14 8.38 -3.06 -26.90
N VAL A 15 7.64 -4.13 -27.15
CA VAL A 15 6.89 -4.86 -26.11
C VAL A 15 7.87 -5.62 -25.22
N ALA A 16 8.78 -6.39 -25.79
CA ALA A 16 9.80 -7.13 -25.03
C ALA A 16 10.70 -6.22 -24.16
N LYS A 17 11.02 -5.02 -24.65
CA LYS A 17 11.78 -4.04 -23.88
C LYS A 17 10.98 -3.47 -22.71
N ALA A 18 9.68 -3.21 -22.90
CA ALA A 18 8.80 -2.72 -21.86
C ALA A 18 8.57 -3.78 -20.77
N ASP A 19 8.43 -5.04 -21.15
CA ASP A 19 8.28 -6.15 -20.20
C ASP A 19 9.56 -6.39 -19.41
N ALA A 20 10.75 -6.27 -20.02
CA ALA A 20 12.03 -6.35 -19.33
C ALA A 20 12.21 -5.19 -18.33
N GLU A 21 11.89 -3.95 -18.73
CA GLU A 21 11.91 -2.78 -17.84
C GLU A 21 10.92 -2.90 -16.68
N LEU A 22 9.79 -3.55 -16.89
CA LEU A 22 8.79 -3.81 -15.85
C LEU A 22 9.31 -4.85 -14.86
N ALA A 23 9.89 -5.94 -15.35
CA ALA A 23 10.46 -7.01 -14.53
C ALA A 23 11.62 -6.53 -13.62
N GLU A 24 12.37 -5.49 -14.04
CA GLU A 24 13.40 -4.88 -13.21
C GLU A 24 12.83 -4.02 -12.07
N VAL A 25 11.59 -3.53 -12.20
CA VAL A 25 10.97 -2.62 -11.23
C VAL A 25 10.05 -3.35 -10.26
N LEU A 26 9.34 -4.38 -10.73
CA LEU A 26 8.40 -5.11 -9.90
C LEU A 26 9.11 -6.14 -9.01
N LYS A 27 8.57 -6.32 -7.80
CA LYS A 27 9.04 -7.38 -6.92
C LYS A 27 8.56 -8.76 -7.41
N PRO A 28 9.38 -9.82 -7.29
CA PRO A 28 8.98 -11.16 -7.66
C PRO A 28 7.69 -11.60 -6.96
N GLY A 29 6.76 -12.18 -7.71
CA GLY A 29 5.48 -12.68 -7.19
C GLY A 29 4.41 -11.63 -6.96
N GLN A 30 4.66 -10.37 -7.26
CA GLN A 30 3.67 -9.30 -7.12
C GLN A 30 2.55 -9.45 -8.15
N SER A 31 1.33 -9.13 -7.74
CA SER A 31 0.14 -9.23 -8.59
C SER A 31 0.03 -8.05 -9.55
N ASP A 32 0.13 -8.34 -10.86
CA ASP A 32 -0.11 -7.34 -11.92
C ASP A 32 -1.56 -6.82 -11.88
N GLU A 33 -2.51 -7.68 -11.53
CA GLU A 33 -3.91 -7.31 -11.39
C GLU A 33 -4.10 -6.27 -10.30
N LEU A 34 -3.50 -6.49 -9.12
CA LEU A 34 -3.49 -5.51 -8.05
C LEU A 34 -2.91 -4.17 -8.53
N LEU A 35 -1.78 -4.19 -9.20
CA LEU A 35 -1.12 -2.97 -9.67
C LEU A 35 -1.94 -2.20 -10.72
N LYS A 36 -2.69 -2.90 -11.56
CA LYS A 36 -3.65 -2.29 -12.50
C LYS A 36 -4.82 -1.66 -11.76
N GLU A 37 -5.39 -2.33 -10.78
CA GLU A 37 -6.50 -1.83 -9.96
C GLU A 37 -6.10 -0.62 -9.11
N LEU A 38 -4.87 -0.60 -8.62
CA LEU A 38 -4.29 0.56 -7.93
C LEU A 38 -3.87 1.68 -8.90
N HIS A 39 -4.08 1.53 -10.20
CA HIS A 39 -3.63 2.48 -11.25
C HIS A 39 -2.12 2.75 -11.21
N ILE A 40 -1.35 1.80 -10.74
CA ILE A 40 0.12 1.81 -10.83
C ILE A 40 0.54 1.34 -12.21
N LEU A 41 -0.09 0.29 -12.71
CA LEU A 41 0.01 -0.12 -14.11
C LEU A 41 -1.18 0.38 -14.91
N THR A 42 -0.97 0.69 -16.19
CA THR A 42 -2.07 0.87 -17.12
C THR A 42 -2.78 -0.46 -17.40
N ARG A 43 -3.93 -0.44 -18.05
CA ARG A 43 -4.63 -1.67 -18.46
C ARG A 43 -3.77 -2.57 -19.34
N GLU A 44 -2.88 -1.98 -20.15
CA GLU A 44 -1.92 -2.68 -21.00
C GLU A 44 -0.65 -3.14 -20.23
N GLY A 45 -0.61 -2.99 -18.90
CA GLY A 45 0.52 -3.41 -18.07
C GLY A 45 1.74 -2.47 -18.14
N ARG A 46 1.58 -1.22 -18.55
CA ARG A 46 2.69 -0.26 -18.64
C ARG A 46 2.83 0.59 -17.38
N LEU A 47 4.05 0.94 -17.04
CA LEU A 47 4.37 1.80 -15.91
C LEU A 47 4.74 3.21 -16.41
N ASN A 48 3.98 4.24 -16.01
CA ASN A 48 4.33 5.63 -16.27
C ASN A 48 5.30 6.18 -15.20
N GLN A 49 5.86 7.38 -15.43
CA GLN A 49 6.85 7.95 -14.51
C GLN A 49 6.31 8.25 -13.12
N ASP A 50 5.07 8.74 -13.01
CA ASP A 50 4.47 9.07 -11.71
C ASP A 50 4.14 7.81 -10.91
N SER A 51 3.63 6.78 -11.59
CA SER A 51 3.41 5.47 -11.01
C SER A 51 4.71 4.81 -10.55
N ARG A 52 5.79 4.96 -11.33
CA ARG A 52 7.13 4.47 -10.96
C ARG A 52 7.64 5.15 -9.68
N ARG A 53 7.44 6.46 -9.53
CA ARG A 53 7.81 7.21 -8.32
C ARG A 53 7.00 6.73 -7.11
N LYS A 54 5.67 6.61 -7.26
CA LYS A 54 4.79 6.08 -6.19
C LYS A 54 5.21 4.68 -5.77
N LEU A 55 5.41 3.79 -6.72
CA LEU A 55 5.81 2.40 -6.44
C LEU A 55 7.15 2.34 -5.71
N LYS A 56 8.12 3.16 -6.12
CA LYS A 56 9.42 3.26 -5.45
C LYS A 56 9.27 3.72 -3.98
N GLN A 57 8.41 4.70 -3.72
CA GLN A 57 8.13 5.15 -2.35
C GLN A 57 7.49 4.05 -1.50
N VAL A 58 6.48 3.38 -2.05
CA VAL A 58 5.78 2.29 -1.34
C VAL A 58 6.73 1.11 -1.09
N TYR A 59 7.59 0.75 -2.06
CA TYR A 59 8.58 -0.31 -1.86
C TYR A 59 9.63 0.06 -0.82
N HIS A 60 10.03 1.31 -0.75
CA HIS A 60 10.96 1.76 0.28
C HIS A 60 10.37 1.56 1.68
N LEU A 61 9.13 1.97 1.88
CA LEU A 61 8.42 1.74 3.14
C LEU A 61 8.17 0.25 3.40
N PHE A 62 7.80 -0.49 2.37
CA PHE A 62 7.59 -1.94 2.47
C PHE A 62 8.84 -2.65 3.02
N GLN A 63 10.05 -2.28 2.59
CA GLN A 63 11.28 -2.90 3.07
C GLN A 63 11.46 -2.78 4.59
N PHE A 64 11.17 -1.62 5.17
CA PHE A 64 11.21 -1.43 6.62
C PHE A 64 10.13 -2.23 7.34
N ILE A 65 8.90 -2.18 6.82
CA ILE A 65 7.77 -2.88 7.41
C ILE A 65 7.95 -4.40 7.30
N GLU A 66 8.44 -4.90 6.17
CA GLU A 66 8.74 -6.31 5.97
C GLU A 66 9.75 -6.82 7.00
N GLN A 67 10.82 -6.05 7.28
CA GLN A 67 11.80 -6.41 8.28
C GLN A 67 11.16 -6.53 9.66
N LEU A 68 10.37 -5.53 10.09
CA LEU A 68 9.65 -5.57 11.35
C LEU A 68 8.70 -6.77 11.43
N LEU A 69 7.95 -7.05 10.38
CA LEU A 69 7.03 -8.19 10.31
C LEU A 69 7.75 -9.55 10.38
N ARG A 70 8.97 -9.65 9.84
CA ARG A 70 9.79 -10.88 9.91
C ARG A 70 10.37 -11.15 11.30
N GLU A 71 10.56 -10.10 12.10
CA GLU A 71 11.05 -10.20 13.48
C GLU A 71 9.94 -10.60 14.48
N LEU A 72 8.66 -10.54 14.05
CA LEU A 72 7.54 -10.95 14.89
C LEU A 72 7.45 -12.49 14.98
N PRO A 73 7.05 -13.01 16.14
CA PRO A 73 6.81 -14.44 16.28
C PRO A 73 5.74 -14.93 15.31
N GLU A 74 5.99 -16.06 14.64
CA GLU A 74 5.01 -16.71 13.74
C GLU A 74 3.96 -17.53 14.50
N GLU A 75 3.79 -17.30 15.80
CA GLU A 75 2.89 -18.06 16.66
C GLU A 75 1.41 -17.61 16.52
N GLY A 76 0.49 -18.54 16.71
CA GLY A 76 -0.94 -18.24 16.73
C GLY A 76 -1.54 -17.85 15.39
N ALA A 77 -2.33 -16.77 15.37
CA ALA A 77 -3.02 -16.28 14.17
C ALA A 77 -2.09 -15.54 13.18
N GLY A 78 -0.81 -15.41 13.49
CA GLY A 78 0.16 -14.63 12.72
C GLY A 78 0.09 -13.12 12.99
N ALA A 79 1.02 -12.38 12.39
CA ALA A 79 1.18 -10.94 12.61
C ALA A 79 -0.05 -10.12 12.16
N THR A 80 -0.34 -9.05 12.88
CA THR A 80 -1.43 -8.11 12.57
C THR A 80 -0.87 -6.75 12.21
N LEU A 81 -1.39 -6.15 11.13
CA LEU A 81 -1.04 -4.80 10.70
C LEU A 81 -2.30 -3.95 10.58
N ALA A 82 -2.29 -2.75 11.14
CA ALA A 82 -3.33 -1.75 10.93
C ALA A 82 -2.75 -0.54 10.17
N ASP A 83 -3.33 -0.24 9.01
CA ASP A 83 -3.04 0.94 8.20
C ASP A 83 -4.07 2.02 8.55
N HIS A 84 -3.64 3.01 9.33
CA HIS A 84 -4.49 4.06 9.88
C HIS A 84 -4.53 5.26 8.95
N GLY A 85 -5.72 5.76 8.62
CA GLY A 85 -5.88 6.75 7.56
C GLY A 85 -5.56 6.18 6.18
N ALA A 86 -5.96 4.93 5.96
CA ALA A 86 -5.52 4.11 4.83
C ALA A 86 -5.78 4.74 3.44
N GLY A 87 -6.75 5.63 3.33
CA GLY A 87 -7.12 6.23 2.05
C GLY A 87 -7.51 5.16 1.03
N LYS A 88 -6.77 5.07 -0.07
CA LYS A 88 -6.90 3.99 -1.07
C LYS A 88 -6.15 2.71 -0.69
N SER A 89 -5.57 2.68 0.50
CA SER A 89 -4.80 1.55 1.07
C SER A 89 -3.70 0.97 0.17
N TYR A 90 -3.02 1.83 -0.60
CA TYR A 90 -1.92 1.37 -1.46
C TYR A 90 -0.89 0.56 -0.69
N LEU A 91 -0.47 1.06 0.49
CA LEU A 91 0.52 0.39 1.33
C LEU A 91 -0.02 -0.93 1.86
N GLY A 92 -1.24 -0.93 2.42
CA GLY A 92 -1.88 -2.13 2.96
C GLY A 92 -2.00 -3.24 1.91
N PHE A 93 -2.44 -2.92 0.70
CA PHE A 93 -2.53 -3.87 -0.41
C PHE A 93 -1.16 -4.41 -0.84
N ILE A 94 -0.14 -3.56 -0.98
CA ILE A 94 1.21 -3.98 -1.38
C ILE A 94 1.83 -4.87 -0.29
N ILE A 95 1.66 -4.53 0.99
CA ILE A 95 2.14 -5.36 2.10
C ILE A 95 1.43 -6.72 2.11
N TYR A 96 0.11 -6.73 1.90
CA TYR A 96 -0.62 -7.99 1.83
C TYR A 96 -0.13 -8.87 0.68
N ASP A 97 -0.03 -8.32 -0.51
CA ASP A 97 0.37 -9.03 -1.73
C ASP A 97 1.78 -9.62 -1.62
N LEU A 98 2.74 -8.85 -1.11
CA LEU A 98 4.14 -9.24 -1.06
C LEU A 98 4.53 -10.03 0.20
N PHE A 99 3.79 -9.89 1.30
CA PHE A 99 4.14 -10.51 2.57
C PHE A 99 3.09 -11.50 3.06
N PHE A 100 1.84 -11.05 3.26
CA PHE A 100 0.83 -11.89 3.90
C PHE A 100 0.24 -12.95 2.96
N ARG A 101 0.14 -12.70 1.67
CA ARG A 101 -0.50 -13.61 0.71
C ARG A 101 0.14 -15.02 0.72
N ALA A 102 1.46 -15.09 0.79
CA ALA A 102 2.20 -16.34 0.79
C ALA A 102 2.22 -17.04 2.17
N ARG A 103 1.71 -16.41 3.22
CA ARG A 103 1.73 -16.93 4.58
C ARG A 103 0.40 -17.57 4.95
N GLN A 104 0.43 -18.51 5.92
CA GLN A 104 -0.77 -19.19 6.42
C GLN A 104 -1.60 -18.29 7.36
N GLY A 105 -0.97 -17.35 8.06
CA GLY A 105 -1.58 -16.49 9.06
C GLY A 105 -1.35 -15.00 8.79
N GLY A 106 -1.81 -14.18 9.75
CA GLY A 106 -1.70 -12.73 9.75
C GLY A 106 -2.87 -12.03 9.08
N HIS A 107 -3.08 -10.75 9.42
CA HIS A 107 -4.21 -9.96 8.95
C HIS A 107 -3.82 -8.50 8.75
N VAL A 108 -4.39 -7.86 7.73
CA VAL A 108 -4.23 -6.43 7.47
C VAL A 108 -5.58 -5.73 7.64
N TYR A 109 -5.59 -4.70 8.48
CA TYR A 109 -6.75 -3.84 8.73
C TYR A 109 -6.51 -2.46 8.13
N GLY A 110 -7.34 -2.03 7.19
CA GLY A 110 -7.38 -0.66 6.70
C GLY A 110 -8.44 0.14 7.46
N ILE A 111 -8.06 1.23 8.11
CA ILE A 111 -8.94 2.10 8.88
C ILE A 111 -9.03 3.44 8.15
N GLU A 112 -10.24 3.86 7.78
CA GLU A 112 -10.48 5.06 7.00
C GLU A 112 -11.86 5.65 7.34
N THR A 113 -11.94 6.97 7.47
CA THR A 113 -13.19 7.67 7.78
C THR A 113 -14.11 7.87 6.58
N ARG A 114 -13.56 7.84 5.37
CA ARG A 114 -14.32 8.00 4.12
C ARG A 114 -14.90 6.68 3.66
N GLY A 115 -16.19 6.47 3.93
CA GLY A 115 -16.91 5.23 3.64
C GLY A 115 -16.78 4.77 2.19
N GLU A 116 -16.77 5.70 1.21
CA GLU A 116 -16.60 5.37 -0.21
C GLU A 116 -15.26 4.68 -0.52
N LEU A 117 -14.18 5.06 0.18
CA LEU A 117 -12.86 4.45 0.02
C LEU A 117 -12.81 3.08 0.69
N VAL A 118 -13.46 2.95 1.84
CA VAL A 118 -13.60 1.66 2.53
C VAL A 118 -14.32 0.65 1.64
N GLU A 119 -15.47 1.02 1.06
CA GLU A 119 -16.23 0.12 0.18
C GLU A 119 -15.46 -0.26 -1.09
N ARG A 120 -14.75 0.68 -1.71
CA ARG A 120 -13.88 0.39 -2.85
C ARG A 120 -12.77 -0.59 -2.49
N SER A 121 -12.14 -0.40 -1.33
CA SER A 121 -11.07 -1.28 -0.85
C SER A 121 -11.59 -2.68 -0.50
N ARG A 122 -12.78 -2.79 0.12
CA ARG A 122 -13.46 -4.08 0.35
C ARG A 122 -13.73 -4.83 -0.95
N ALA A 123 -14.33 -4.13 -1.91
CA ALA A 123 -14.63 -4.72 -3.22
C ALA A 123 -13.36 -5.18 -3.94
N LEU A 124 -12.27 -4.41 -3.86
CA LEU A 124 -10.99 -4.77 -4.45
C LEU A 124 -10.39 -6.01 -3.78
N ALA A 125 -10.32 -6.03 -2.45
CA ALA A 125 -9.80 -7.18 -1.70
C ALA A 125 -10.61 -8.47 -2.02
N GLN A 126 -11.93 -8.37 -2.11
CA GLN A 126 -12.79 -9.49 -2.48
C GLN A 126 -12.49 -10.00 -3.89
N ARG A 127 -12.37 -9.11 -4.90
CA ARG A 127 -12.04 -9.50 -6.28
C ARG A 127 -10.68 -10.21 -6.40
N LEU A 128 -9.70 -9.75 -5.62
CA LEU A 128 -8.36 -10.32 -5.60
C LEU A 128 -8.22 -11.57 -4.72
N GLY A 129 -9.28 -11.97 -4.01
CA GLY A 129 -9.24 -13.10 -3.08
C GLY A 129 -8.38 -12.84 -1.84
N PHE A 130 -8.21 -11.59 -1.44
CA PHE A 130 -7.41 -11.18 -0.27
C PHE A 130 -8.22 -11.32 1.02
N GLY A 131 -8.57 -12.56 1.37
CA GLY A 131 -9.49 -12.89 2.46
C GLY A 131 -9.04 -12.49 3.87
N ARG A 132 -7.78 -12.12 4.06
CA ARG A 132 -7.22 -11.65 5.33
C ARG A 132 -6.90 -10.15 5.31
N MET A 133 -7.70 -9.39 4.55
CA MET A 133 -7.77 -7.93 4.62
C MET A 133 -9.17 -7.51 5.05
N SER A 134 -9.25 -6.63 6.03
CA SER A 134 -10.50 -5.99 6.48
C SER A 134 -10.38 -4.48 6.38
N PHE A 135 -11.47 -3.84 5.96
CA PHE A 135 -11.52 -2.38 5.86
C PHE A 135 -12.66 -1.86 6.73
N LEU A 136 -12.34 -0.94 7.62
CA LEU A 136 -13.24 -0.43 8.64
C LEU A 136 -13.48 1.06 8.43
N ASN A 137 -14.75 1.44 8.39
CA ASN A 137 -15.14 2.84 8.33
C ASN A 137 -15.27 3.38 9.74
N LEU A 138 -14.17 3.81 10.31
CA LEU A 138 -14.09 4.25 11.69
C LEU A 138 -13.25 5.53 11.81
N THR A 139 -13.66 6.37 12.73
CA THR A 139 -12.80 7.44 13.26
C THR A 139 -11.74 6.83 14.18
N VAL A 140 -10.73 7.62 14.54
CA VAL A 140 -9.68 7.21 15.48
C VAL A 140 -10.27 6.79 16.83
N ALA A 141 -11.15 7.61 17.38
CA ALA A 141 -11.76 7.36 18.68
C ALA A 141 -12.59 6.06 18.69
N GLU A 142 -13.26 5.76 17.59
CA GLU A 142 -14.03 4.52 17.42
C GLU A 142 -13.11 3.31 17.23
N SER A 143 -12.05 3.46 16.41
CA SER A 143 -11.13 2.35 16.09
C SER A 143 -10.40 1.80 17.31
N ALA A 144 -10.03 2.67 18.26
CA ALA A 144 -9.39 2.25 19.50
C ALA A 144 -10.25 1.28 20.33
N LYS A 145 -11.59 1.41 20.22
CA LYS A 145 -12.59 0.64 20.99
C LYS A 145 -13.32 -0.41 20.16
N ALA A 146 -13.08 -0.45 18.84
CA ALA A 146 -13.80 -1.33 17.94
C ALA A 146 -13.56 -2.80 18.26
N SER A 147 -14.64 -3.56 18.39
CA SER A 147 -14.63 -5.00 18.63
C SER A 147 -14.15 -5.81 17.43
N GLU A 148 -14.24 -5.21 16.22
CA GLU A 148 -13.78 -5.78 14.97
C GLU A 148 -12.25 -5.82 14.86
N LEU A 149 -11.58 -5.05 15.70
CA LEU A 149 -10.12 -5.04 15.80
C LEU A 149 -9.66 -5.86 17.01
N PRO A 150 -8.56 -6.62 16.89
CA PRO A 150 -8.01 -7.33 18.02
C PRO A 150 -7.59 -6.36 19.14
N ALA A 151 -7.50 -6.89 20.36
CA ALA A 151 -7.08 -6.11 21.53
C ALA A 151 -5.63 -5.60 21.39
N GLN A 152 -4.81 -6.33 20.64
CA GLN A 152 -3.43 -5.96 20.30
C GLN A 152 -3.23 -6.01 18.78
N ILE A 153 -2.52 -5.00 18.26
CA ILE A 153 -2.04 -4.93 16.88
C ILE A 153 -0.52 -4.95 16.91
N ASP A 154 0.12 -5.75 16.06
CA ASP A 154 1.59 -5.82 16.08
C ASP A 154 2.23 -4.61 15.41
N VAL A 155 1.76 -4.21 14.24
CA VAL A 155 2.31 -3.08 13.50
C VAL A 155 1.21 -2.09 13.14
N VAL A 156 1.40 -0.82 13.46
CA VAL A 156 0.54 0.28 13.01
C VAL A 156 1.29 1.09 11.96
N THR A 157 0.67 1.31 10.81
CA THR A 157 1.18 2.20 9.77
C THR A 157 0.26 3.40 9.61
N ALA A 158 0.83 4.58 9.36
CA ALA A 158 0.08 5.77 8.95
C ALA A 158 0.91 6.56 7.93
N LEU A 159 0.46 6.52 6.67
CA LEU A 159 1.06 7.25 5.57
C LEU A 159 0.29 8.51 5.29
N HIS A 160 1.01 9.62 5.14
CA HIS A 160 0.40 10.92 4.86
C HIS A 160 -0.66 11.32 5.90
N ALA A 161 -0.53 10.80 7.11
CA ALA A 161 -1.27 11.29 8.25
C ALA A 161 -0.69 12.65 8.62
N CYS A 162 -1.36 13.71 8.21
CA CYS A 162 -0.93 15.08 8.46
C CYS A 162 -1.72 15.66 9.61
N ASP A 163 -1.17 16.68 10.24
CA ASP A 163 -1.79 17.38 11.36
C ASP A 163 -2.12 16.41 12.51
N THR A 164 -3.28 16.50 13.09
CA THR A 164 -3.73 15.65 14.21
C THR A 164 -3.80 14.15 13.85
N ALA A 165 -3.87 13.79 12.56
CA ALA A 165 -3.95 12.39 12.14
C ALA A 165 -2.70 11.56 12.50
N THR A 166 -1.52 12.19 12.64
CA THR A 166 -0.33 11.50 13.16
C THR A 166 -0.48 11.21 14.65
N ASP A 167 -0.94 12.19 15.44
CA ASP A 167 -1.17 12.03 16.88
C ASP A 167 -2.25 10.98 17.13
N ASP A 168 -3.27 10.99 16.31
CA ASP A 168 -4.35 10.01 16.31
C ASP A 168 -3.85 8.59 16.05
N ALA A 169 -2.97 8.41 15.07
CA ALA A 169 -2.37 7.11 14.79
C ALA A 169 -1.47 6.62 15.94
N ILE A 170 -0.76 7.52 16.62
CA ILE A 170 0.01 7.22 17.82
C ILE A 170 -0.92 6.79 18.95
N ALA A 171 -1.98 7.56 19.22
CA ALA A 171 -2.96 7.25 20.25
C ALA A 171 -3.61 5.88 20.03
N PHE A 172 -3.98 5.58 18.77
CA PHE A 172 -4.49 4.27 18.38
C PHE A 172 -3.45 3.17 18.65
N GLY A 173 -2.21 3.35 18.20
CA GLY A 173 -1.15 2.37 18.40
C GLY A 173 -0.89 2.08 19.88
N LEU A 174 -0.89 3.10 20.74
CA LEU A 174 -0.77 2.94 22.18
C LEU A 174 -1.98 2.20 22.79
N ALA A 175 -3.19 2.56 22.39
CA ALA A 175 -4.42 1.90 22.86
C ALA A 175 -4.46 0.41 22.46
N LYS A 176 -3.97 0.07 21.25
CA LYS A 176 -3.88 -1.30 20.73
C LYS A 176 -2.57 -2.01 21.10
N LYS A 177 -1.77 -1.44 22.01
CA LYS A 177 -0.50 -2.01 22.48
C LYS A 177 0.41 -2.45 21.32
N ALA A 178 0.50 -1.59 20.28
CA ALA A 178 1.30 -1.88 19.12
C ALA A 178 2.77 -2.12 19.48
N ARG A 179 3.37 -3.15 18.90
CA ARG A 179 4.80 -3.45 19.07
C ARG A 179 5.66 -2.47 18.29
N CYS A 180 5.19 -2.10 17.09
CA CYS A 180 5.88 -1.17 16.21
C CYS A 180 4.89 -0.19 15.57
N MET A 181 5.37 1.04 15.33
CA MET A 181 4.63 2.05 14.56
C MET A 181 5.53 2.60 13.46
N VAL A 182 5.01 2.69 12.24
CA VAL A 182 5.68 3.28 11.07
C VAL A 182 4.85 4.46 10.60
N LEU A 183 5.28 5.66 10.98
CA LEU A 183 4.57 6.91 10.73
C LEU A 183 5.33 7.75 9.73
N VAL A 184 4.66 8.23 8.69
CA VAL A 184 5.27 9.06 7.64
C VAL A 184 4.45 10.33 7.48
N PRO A 185 4.72 11.37 8.30
CA PRO A 185 4.06 12.67 8.19
C PRO A 185 4.50 13.39 6.92
N CYS A 186 3.58 14.06 6.23
CA CYS A 186 3.85 14.81 5.00
C CYS A 186 3.78 16.34 5.16
N CYS A 187 3.56 16.85 6.38
CA CYS A 187 3.33 18.27 6.66
C CYS A 187 4.55 19.18 6.39
N GLN A 188 5.72 18.62 6.09
CA GLN A 188 6.93 19.42 5.79
C GLN A 188 6.72 20.38 4.61
N ALA A 189 5.86 20.03 3.64
CA ALA A 189 5.58 20.90 2.50
C ALA A 189 4.82 22.16 2.92
N GLU A 190 3.91 22.06 3.87
CA GLU A 190 3.11 23.16 4.41
C GLU A 190 3.98 24.09 5.26
N VAL A 191 4.75 23.53 6.18
CA VAL A 191 5.73 24.27 6.98
C VAL A 191 6.75 24.98 6.09
N ALA A 192 7.26 24.32 5.06
CA ALA A 192 8.19 24.91 4.10
C ALA A 192 7.54 26.01 3.23
N ALA A 193 6.24 25.94 2.97
CA ALA A 193 5.51 27.00 2.30
C ALA A 193 5.37 28.23 3.20
N CYS A 194 4.92 28.07 4.44
CA CYS A 194 4.82 29.16 5.41
C CYS A 194 6.16 29.86 5.67
N LEU A 195 7.27 29.11 5.73
CA LEU A 195 8.61 29.68 5.93
C LEU A 195 9.15 30.43 4.70
N ARG A 196 8.58 30.22 3.52
CA ARG A 196 8.97 30.96 2.29
C ARG A 196 8.20 32.27 2.10
N GLU A 197 7.08 32.45 2.79
CA GLU A 197 6.24 33.66 2.76
C GLU A 197 6.66 34.70 3.82
N THR A 198 7.62 34.40 4.67
CA THR A 198 8.27 35.26 5.64
C THR A 198 9.64 35.70 5.14
#